data_0b28d0be4854afc502916cfdbf7e7f81
#
_entry.id   0b28d0be4854afc502916cfdbf7e7f81
#
_cell.length_a   1.000
_cell.length_b   1.000
_cell.length_c   1.000
_cell.angle_alpha   90.00
_cell.angle_beta   90.00
_cell.angle_gamma   90.00
#
_symmetry.space_group_name_H-M   'P 1'
#
loop_
_entity.id
_entity.type
_entity.pdbx_description
1 polymer ?
#
loop_
_entity_poly.entity_id
_entity_poly.type
_entity_poly.pdbx_seq_one_letter_code
_entity_poly.pdbx_strand_id
1 'polypeptide(L)'
;MKEVKSPKKPLIYYYVIVLLVLAAFNFFVSPLLLSRQVTEVDYGTFMSMTEKKNIGRVEIEDSQIIFTDKNNDNIYKTGVMDDPNLTERLYQSGATFSKDIEQTMSPIMSFLLTFILPMVIFVVLGQYLGKKLLEQAGGKNSMAFGMGKSNARVYVQSTEGIHFDDVAGEDEAKENLAEIVDYLHNPKKYTDAGASMPKGLLLVGPPGTGKTMLAKAVAGESGVPFFSISGSEFVEMFVGMGASKVRDLFKQAKEKAPCIVFIDEIDAIGKKRDGQVGGNDEREQTLNQLLTEMDGFEGNNGVIILAATNRPESLDPALTRPGRFDRRVPVELPDLKGREAILKVHAKKIKPADDVDFHTIARMASGASGAELANIVNEAALRAVRQGRIIVHEADLEESVEVVIAGYQKKNAVLSDQEKKVVAYHEIGHALVAALQSHSAPVQKITIIPRTSGALGYTMQVEQGDKYLMTKEEIENKIATFTGGRAAEEVVFNQITTGASNDIEQATKLARAMITRYGMSDEFDMVALETVTNQYLGGDASLACSADTQKEIDRQVTELVKKQHQKAKKLLLDNRDKLDELSNYLYEKETITGEEFMEILNRDSNTASGGELK
;
A
#
# COMPACT_ATOMS: atom_id res chain seq x y z
N MET A 1 9.45 9.31 19.27
CA MET A 1 10.55 9.60 18.32
C MET A 1 10.34 10.97 17.71
N LYS A 2 11.25 11.92 17.96
CA LYS A 2 11.18 13.23 17.29
C LYS A 2 11.85 13.12 15.93
N GLU A 3 11.07 13.25 14.89
CA GLU A 3 11.54 13.34 13.51
C GLU A 3 12.20 14.70 13.29
N VAL A 4 13.49 14.69 13.03
CA VAL A 4 14.20 15.92 12.63
C VAL A 4 13.94 16.10 11.13
N LYS A 5 12.94 16.90 10.79
CA LYS A 5 12.72 17.39 9.43
C LYS A 5 13.83 18.37 9.07
N SER A 6 14.72 17.98 8.17
CA SER A 6 15.58 18.93 7.47
C SER A 6 14.85 19.42 6.21
N PRO A 7 14.59 20.74 6.07
CA PRO A 7 14.03 21.28 4.83
C PRO A 7 15.16 21.49 3.84
N LYS A 8 15.48 20.51 3.03
CA LYS A 8 16.40 20.68 1.89
C LYS A 8 15.57 20.89 0.63
N LYS A 9 15.52 22.16 0.16
CA LYS A 9 15.01 22.48 -1.17
C LYS A 9 15.86 21.73 -2.20
N PRO A 10 15.25 21.10 -3.23
CA PRO A 10 15.99 20.31 -4.21
C PRO A 10 17.01 21.20 -4.94
N LEU A 11 18.14 20.63 -5.32
CA LEU A 11 19.28 21.34 -5.95
C LEU A 11 18.84 22.06 -7.25
N ILE A 12 17.85 21.52 -7.94
CA ILE A 12 17.23 22.12 -9.12
C ILE A 12 16.70 23.55 -8.85
N TYR A 13 16.27 23.85 -7.63
CA TYR A 13 15.81 25.18 -7.23
C TYR A 13 16.95 26.23 -7.31
N TYR A 14 18.16 25.86 -6.94
CA TYR A 14 19.33 26.76 -7.02
C TYR A 14 19.80 26.95 -8.45
N TYR A 15 19.74 25.89 -9.30
CA TYR A 15 20.02 26.03 -10.72
C TYR A 15 19.01 26.93 -11.44
N VAL A 16 17.74 26.82 -11.12
CA VAL A 16 16.68 27.68 -11.65
C VAL A 16 16.91 29.13 -11.25
N ILE A 17 17.30 29.40 -9.99
CA ILE A 17 17.62 30.77 -9.53
C ILE A 17 18.82 31.32 -10.28
N VAL A 18 19.90 30.57 -10.44
CA VAL A 18 21.11 31.02 -11.18
C VAL A 18 20.76 31.31 -12.65
N LEU A 19 19.95 30.46 -13.28
CA LEU A 19 19.51 30.64 -14.66
C LEU A 19 18.62 31.89 -14.82
N LEU A 20 17.74 32.15 -13.85
CA LEU A 20 16.90 33.34 -13.81
C LEU A 20 17.75 34.62 -13.59
N VAL A 21 18.77 34.55 -12.72
CA VAL A 21 19.68 35.69 -12.49
C VAL A 21 20.52 35.98 -13.75
N LEU A 22 21.02 34.95 -14.44
CA LEU A 22 21.76 35.13 -15.71
C LEU A 22 20.84 35.65 -16.83
N ALA A 23 19.61 35.16 -16.91
CA ALA A 23 18.62 35.65 -17.86
C ALA A 23 18.25 37.12 -17.58
N ALA A 24 18.04 37.47 -16.30
CA ALA A 24 17.76 38.85 -15.88
C ALA A 24 18.94 39.77 -16.15
N PHE A 25 20.16 39.33 -15.88
CA PHE A 25 21.37 40.09 -16.19
C PHE A 25 21.50 40.36 -17.70
N ASN A 26 21.29 39.36 -18.53
CA ASN A 26 21.37 39.50 -19.99
C ASN A 26 20.24 40.37 -20.56
N PHE A 27 19.03 40.31 -19.97
CA PHE A 27 17.89 41.06 -20.47
C PHE A 27 17.84 42.51 -19.97
N PHE A 28 18.27 42.77 -18.74
CA PHE A 28 18.15 44.13 -18.11
C PHE A 28 19.47 44.89 -18.07
N VAL A 29 20.60 44.23 -17.85
CA VAL A 29 21.89 44.91 -17.59
C VAL A 29 22.71 45.08 -18.85
N SER A 30 22.71 44.09 -19.78
CA SER A 30 23.45 44.18 -21.03
C SER A 30 22.99 45.33 -21.94
N PRO A 31 21.69 45.60 -22.15
CA PRO A 31 21.22 46.73 -22.93
C PRO A 31 21.54 48.10 -22.29
N LEU A 32 21.55 48.17 -20.94
CA LEU A 32 21.80 49.40 -20.20
C LEU A 32 23.28 49.86 -20.26
N LEU A 33 24.19 48.90 -20.38
CA LEU A 33 25.63 49.15 -20.52
C LEU A 33 26.05 49.54 -21.95
N LEU A 34 25.22 49.22 -22.97
CA LEU A 34 25.50 49.45 -24.38
C LEU A 34 24.80 50.69 -24.97
N SER A 35 23.87 51.33 -24.28
CA SER A 35 23.13 52.49 -24.77
C SER A 35 23.84 53.79 -24.47
N ARG A 36 24.87 54.20 -25.28
CA ARG A 36 25.09 55.60 -25.56
C ARG A 36 23.91 56.06 -26.41
N GLN A 37 23.26 57.20 -26.04
CA GLN A 37 22.13 57.72 -26.80
C GLN A 37 22.58 58.14 -28.19
N VAL A 38 22.34 57.27 -29.17
CA VAL A 38 22.55 57.58 -30.60
C VAL A 38 21.20 58.02 -31.15
N THR A 39 21.08 59.26 -31.59
CA THR A 39 19.86 59.82 -32.16
C THR A 39 19.76 59.47 -33.62
N GLU A 40 18.67 58.80 -34.06
CA GLU A 40 18.43 58.49 -35.44
C GLU A 40 17.85 59.69 -36.17
N VAL A 41 18.45 60.08 -37.32
CA VAL A 41 18.03 61.23 -38.14
C VAL A 41 17.92 60.81 -39.59
N ASP A 42 17.10 61.51 -40.36
CA ASP A 42 17.00 61.27 -41.82
C ASP A 42 18.26 61.79 -42.57
N TYR A 43 18.46 61.22 -43.78
CA TYR A 43 19.64 61.57 -44.58
C TYR A 43 19.67 63.04 -45.01
N GLY A 44 18.47 63.69 -45.15
CA GLY A 44 18.36 65.11 -45.44
C GLY A 44 18.90 65.96 -44.32
N THR A 45 18.65 65.57 -43.05
CA THR A 45 19.20 66.25 -41.88
C THR A 45 20.73 66.10 -41.83
N PHE A 46 21.26 64.94 -42.14
CA PHE A 46 22.71 64.70 -42.28
C PHE A 46 23.31 65.60 -43.35
N MET A 47 22.69 65.71 -44.52
CA MET A 47 23.10 66.61 -45.60
C MET A 47 23.07 68.08 -45.17
N SER A 48 22.00 68.52 -44.51
CA SER A 48 21.90 69.90 -43.99
C SER A 48 23.00 70.24 -42.99
N MET A 49 23.35 69.31 -42.11
CA MET A 49 24.42 69.47 -41.10
C MET A 49 25.79 69.49 -41.80
N THR A 50 25.97 68.73 -42.84
CA THR A 50 27.21 68.72 -43.65
C THR A 50 27.39 70.07 -44.36
N GLU A 51 26.38 70.61 -45.03
CA GLU A 51 26.40 71.92 -45.70
C GLU A 51 26.65 73.08 -44.78
N LYS A 52 26.04 73.04 -43.57
CA LYS A 52 26.22 74.04 -42.52
C LYS A 52 27.57 73.95 -41.80
N LYS A 53 28.41 73.00 -42.15
CA LYS A 53 29.71 72.69 -41.51
C LYS A 53 29.61 72.42 -40.03
N ASN A 54 28.47 71.80 -39.58
CA ASN A 54 28.19 71.44 -38.21
C ASN A 54 28.33 69.93 -37.96
N ILE A 55 29.31 69.31 -38.66
CA ILE A 55 29.65 67.91 -38.55
C ILE A 55 31.08 67.77 -38.05
N GLY A 56 31.31 66.84 -37.10
CA GLY A 56 32.62 66.55 -36.52
C GLY A 56 33.27 65.30 -37.09
N ARG A 57 33.00 64.15 -36.54
CA ARG A 57 33.50 62.86 -36.99
C ARG A 57 32.40 62.09 -37.70
N VAL A 58 32.71 61.48 -38.84
CA VAL A 58 31.81 60.68 -39.63
C VAL A 58 32.42 59.30 -39.87
N GLU A 59 31.68 58.27 -39.48
CA GLU A 59 32.07 56.86 -39.66
C GLU A 59 31.03 56.20 -40.60
N ILE A 60 31.52 55.74 -41.73
CA ILE A 60 30.67 55.14 -42.77
C ILE A 60 30.77 53.63 -42.65
N GLU A 61 29.66 53.00 -42.24
CA GLU A 61 29.47 51.57 -42.26
C GLU A 61 28.72 51.11 -43.49
N ASP A 62 28.62 49.84 -43.79
CA ASP A 62 27.98 49.35 -45.00
C ASP A 62 26.45 49.62 -45.06
N SER A 63 25.78 49.74 -43.91
CA SER A 63 24.33 49.96 -43.85
C SER A 63 23.91 51.30 -43.22
N GLN A 64 24.83 51.98 -42.54
CA GLN A 64 24.52 53.23 -41.82
C GLN A 64 25.74 54.17 -41.76
N ILE A 65 25.46 55.44 -41.56
CA ILE A 65 26.49 56.47 -41.32
C ILE A 65 26.28 56.94 -39.88
N ILE A 66 27.32 56.83 -39.05
CA ILE A 66 27.34 57.34 -37.67
C ILE A 66 28.17 58.62 -37.69
N PHE A 67 27.64 59.69 -37.15
CA PHE A 67 28.34 60.96 -37.13
C PHE A 67 28.09 61.78 -35.85
N THR A 68 28.98 62.68 -35.54
CA THR A 68 28.86 63.60 -34.41
C THR A 68 28.63 65.03 -34.90
N ASP A 69 28.07 65.89 -34.04
CA ASP A 69 28.13 67.32 -34.27
C ASP A 69 29.56 67.86 -34.10
N LYS A 70 29.80 69.12 -34.49
CA LYS A 70 31.13 69.75 -34.49
C LYS A 70 31.81 69.78 -33.12
N ASN A 71 31.02 69.73 -32.04
CA ASN A 71 31.52 69.73 -30.64
C ASN A 71 31.73 68.32 -30.08
N ASN A 72 31.36 67.28 -30.81
CA ASN A 72 31.35 65.85 -30.40
C ASN A 72 30.42 65.54 -29.18
N ASP A 73 29.41 66.43 -28.92
CA ASP A 73 28.51 66.25 -27.80
C ASP A 73 27.39 65.23 -28.04
N ASN A 74 26.92 65.16 -29.28
CA ASN A 74 25.82 64.25 -29.68
C ASN A 74 26.25 63.32 -30.81
N ILE A 75 25.78 62.09 -30.73
CA ILE A 75 26.05 61.06 -31.76
C ILE A 75 24.74 60.83 -32.53
N TYR A 76 24.83 60.88 -33.84
CA TYR A 76 23.71 60.69 -34.74
C TYR A 76 23.97 59.47 -35.65
N LYS A 77 22.93 58.81 -36.12
CA LYS A 77 23.02 57.78 -37.16
C LYS A 77 21.96 58.01 -38.22
N THR A 78 22.34 57.71 -39.47
CA THR A 78 21.44 57.74 -40.61
C THR A 78 21.74 56.58 -41.55
N GLY A 79 20.75 56.16 -42.35
CA GLY A 79 20.95 55.11 -43.36
C GLY A 79 21.87 55.61 -44.49
N VAL A 80 22.65 54.70 -45.09
CA VAL A 80 23.45 54.99 -46.25
C VAL A 80 22.55 55.17 -47.46
N MET A 81 22.77 56.25 -48.23
CA MET A 81 22.19 56.47 -49.57
C MET A 81 23.29 56.52 -50.60
N ASP A 82 22.98 56.12 -51.86
CA ASP A 82 23.93 56.11 -52.95
C ASP A 82 24.17 57.55 -53.42
N ASP A 83 25.15 58.21 -52.80
CA ASP A 83 25.55 59.60 -53.10
C ASP A 83 27.00 59.63 -53.59
N PRO A 84 27.25 59.77 -54.94
CA PRO A 84 28.57 59.79 -55.52
C PRO A 84 29.45 60.96 -55.03
N ASN A 85 28.84 62.02 -54.49
CA ASN A 85 29.55 63.23 -54.11
C ASN A 85 29.74 63.31 -52.55
N LEU A 86 29.34 62.28 -51.82
CA LEU A 86 29.42 62.27 -50.37
C LEU A 86 30.84 62.58 -49.85
N THR A 87 31.83 61.94 -50.39
CA THR A 87 33.24 62.10 -50.01
C THR A 87 33.74 63.52 -50.18
N GLU A 88 33.39 64.13 -51.31
CA GLU A 88 33.79 65.52 -51.62
C GLU A 88 33.11 66.53 -50.69
N ARG A 89 31.81 66.32 -50.39
CA ARG A 89 31.07 67.17 -49.45
C ARG A 89 31.58 67.03 -47.99
N LEU A 90 31.93 65.86 -47.57
CA LEU A 90 32.50 65.62 -46.24
C LEU A 90 33.89 66.34 -46.17
N TYR A 91 34.68 66.24 -47.22
CA TYR A 91 35.94 66.95 -47.24
C TYR A 91 35.76 68.47 -47.20
N GLN A 92 34.84 69.02 -47.97
CA GLN A 92 34.53 70.46 -47.97
C GLN A 92 33.91 70.95 -46.68
N SER A 93 33.23 70.07 -45.93
CA SER A 93 32.64 70.41 -44.59
C SER A 93 33.72 70.50 -43.53
N GLY A 94 34.92 69.95 -43.74
CA GLY A 94 35.99 69.87 -42.73
C GLY A 94 35.77 68.75 -41.67
N ALA A 95 34.87 67.81 -41.94
CA ALA A 95 34.67 66.66 -41.11
C ALA A 95 35.79 65.65 -41.20
N THR A 96 36.15 64.96 -40.16
CA THR A 96 37.00 63.78 -40.18
C THR A 96 36.17 62.58 -40.49
N PHE A 97 36.43 61.90 -41.61
CA PHE A 97 35.59 60.73 -41.99
C PHE A 97 36.49 59.55 -42.29
N SER A 98 35.98 58.36 -41.99
CA SER A 98 36.58 57.06 -42.22
C SER A 98 35.51 56.03 -42.57
N LYS A 99 35.88 55.07 -43.39
CA LYS A 99 35.05 53.85 -43.55
C LYS A 99 35.58 52.83 -42.56
N ASP A 100 34.66 52.20 -41.83
CA ASP A 100 35.04 51.18 -40.87
C ASP A 100 35.68 49.97 -41.59
N ILE A 101 36.82 49.54 -41.10
CA ILE A 101 37.49 48.33 -41.56
C ILE A 101 37.11 47.22 -40.60
N GLU A 102 36.14 46.39 -40.98
CA GLU A 102 35.78 45.23 -40.21
C GLU A 102 37.02 44.39 -39.87
N GLN A 103 37.49 44.51 -38.66
CA GLN A 103 38.39 43.51 -38.08
C GLN A 103 37.57 42.28 -37.73
N THR A 104 37.33 41.39 -38.67
CA THR A 104 36.69 40.11 -38.41
C THR A 104 37.57 39.31 -37.47
N MET A 105 37.18 39.19 -36.22
CA MET A 105 37.75 38.18 -35.34
C MET A 105 37.63 36.82 -36.02
N SER A 106 38.70 36.03 -35.97
CA SER A 106 38.67 34.66 -36.50
C SER A 106 37.42 33.95 -36.00
N PRO A 107 36.63 33.27 -36.85
CA PRO A 107 35.43 32.53 -36.45
C PRO A 107 35.69 31.58 -35.29
N ILE A 108 36.88 31.03 -35.19
CA ILE A 108 37.35 30.16 -34.13
C ILE A 108 37.47 30.92 -32.81
N MET A 109 37.99 32.16 -32.81
CA MET A 109 38.13 32.98 -31.61
C MET A 109 36.77 33.47 -31.09
N SER A 110 35.86 33.80 -31.99
CA SER A 110 34.47 34.16 -31.66
C SER A 110 33.74 32.99 -31.04
N PHE A 111 33.85 31.79 -31.61
CA PHE A 111 33.27 30.56 -31.04
C PHE A 111 33.86 30.22 -29.66
N LEU A 112 35.17 30.32 -29.48
CA LEU A 112 35.85 30.10 -28.19
C LEU A 112 35.36 31.06 -27.11
N LEU A 113 35.25 32.34 -27.41
CA LEU A 113 34.81 33.36 -26.46
C LEU A 113 33.32 33.27 -26.14
N THR A 114 32.46 32.94 -27.12
CA THR A 114 31.01 32.96 -26.94
C THR A 114 30.48 31.68 -26.32
N PHE A 115 31.08 30.52 -26.63
CA PHE A 115 30.58 29.21 -26.20
C PHE A 115 31.50 28.48 -25.22
N ILE A 116 32.81 28.45 -25.48
CA ILE A 116 33.74 27.66 -24.65
C ILE A 116 34.08 28.36 -23.35
N LEU A 117 34.37 29.66 -23.37
CA LEU A 117 34.74 30.41 -22.16
C LEU A 117 33.64 30.41 -21.11
N PRO A 118 32.35 30.69 -21.39
CA PRO A 118 31.28 30.60 -20.42
C PRO A 118 31.09 29.17 -19.86
N MET A 119 31.26 28.16 -20.73
CA MET A 119 31.17 26.76 -20.33
C MET A 119 32.28 26.37 -19.35
N VAL A 120 33.51 26.78 -19.59
CA VAL A 120 34.65 26.55 -18.70
C VAL A 120 34.45 27.26 -17.37
N ILE A 121 34.03 28.55 -17.41
CA ILE A 121 33.72 29.31 -16.17
C ILE A 121 32.64 28.60 -15.38
N PHE A 122 31.58 28.11 -16.04
CA PHE A 122 30.48 27.40 -15.37
C PHE A 122 30.95 26.08 -14.73
N VAL A 123 31.80 25.31 -15.40
CA VAL A 123 32.38 24.07 -14.85
C VAL A 123 33.30 24.36 -13.67
N VAL A 124 34.18 25.37 -13.77
CA VAL A 124 35.09 25.73 -12.69
C VAL A 124 34.33 26.30 -11.48
N LEU A 125 33.37 27.18 -11.73
CA LEU A 125 32.51 27.74 -10.67
C LEU A 125 31.65 26.67 -10.00
N GLY A 126 31.11 25.74 -10.81
CA GLY A 126 30.35 24.59 -10.34
C GLY A 126 31.18 23.65 -9.45
N GLN A 127 32.44 23.40 -9.84
CA GLN A 127 33.37 22.60 -9.02
C GLN A 127 33.79 23.33 -7.74
N TYR A 128 34.05 24.63 -7.82
CA TYR A 128 34.43 25.43 -6.66
C TYR A 128 33.29 25.59 -5.65
N LEU A 129 32.08 25.91 -6.11
CA LEU A 129 30.87 25.98 -5.27
C LEU A 129 30.48 24.60 -4.74
N GLY A 130 30.60 23.54 -5.56
CA GLY A 130 30.39 22.17 -5.14
C GLY A 130 31.33 21.74 -4.01
N LYS A 131 32.62 22.08 -4.11
CA LYS A 131 33.62 21.80 -3.06
C LYS A 131 33.31 22.53 -1.76
N LYS A 132 32.96 23.81 -1.83
CA LYS A 132 32.66 24.66 -0.67
C LYS A 132 31.34 24.28 0.02
N LEU A 133 30.33 23.84 -0.75
CA LEU A 133 29.08 23.26 -0.23
C LEU A 133 29.28 21.88 0.42
N LEU A 134 30.22 21.08 -0.12
CA LEU A 134 30.57 19.78 0.47
C LEU A 134 31.31 19.90 1.80
N GLU A 135 32.19 20.89 1.94
CA GLU A 135 32.93 21.16 3.19
C GLU A 135 32.02 21.71 4.30
N GLN A 136 30.99 22.48 3.98
CA GLN A 136 29.99 22.96 4.94
C GLN A 136 28.91 21.93 5.30
N ALA A 137 28.69 20.89 4.48
CA ALA A 137 27.67 19.88 4.69
C ALA A 137 28.16 18.60 5.39
N GLY A 138 29.42 18.54 5.82
CA GLY A 138 29.96 17.49 6.70
C GLY A 138 29.64 16.06 6.26
N GLY A 139 29.93 15.69 5.01
CA GLY A 139 29.70 14.30 4.61
C GLY A 139 29.97 14.00 3.13
N LYS A 140 30.85 13.04 2.90
CA LYS A 140 31.16 12.43 1.59
C LYS A 140 29.90 11.84 0.96
N ASN A 141 29.19 12.59 0.09
CA ASN A 141 28.17 12.01 -0.78
C ASN A 141 28.13 12.76 -2.12
N SER A 142 28.84 12.24 -3.11
CA SER A 142 28.69 12.69 -4.49
C SER A 142 27.36 12.16 -5.07
N MET A 143 26.51 13.02 -5.61
CA MET A 143 25.18 12.68 -6.15
C MET A 143 25.21 11.59 -7.24
N ALA A 144 26.30 11.48 -7.99
CA ALA A 144 26.43 10.47 -9.06
C ALA A 144 26.65 9.04 -8.51
N PHE A 145 27.11 8.89 -7.26
CA PHE A 145 27.34 7.60 -6.62
C PHE A 145 26.30 7.23 -5.52
N GLY A 146 25.32 8.09 -5.26
CA GLY A 146 24.29 7.86 -4.24
C GLY A 146 23.05 7.12 -4.73
N MET A 147 22.86 6.95 -6.03
CA MET A 147 21.65 6.34 -6.59
C MET A 147 21.53 4.82 -6.36
N GLY A 148 22.58 4.16 -5.93
CA GLY A 148 22.56 2.72 -5.62
C GLY A 148 22.66 2.40 -4.13
N LYS A 149 22.52 3.39 -3.22
CA LYS A 149 22.56 3.13 -1.79
C LYS A 149 21.21 2.63 -1.27
N SER A 150 21.27 1.61 -0.46
CA SER A 150 20.10 1.11 0.26
C SER A 150 19.53 2.18 1.20
N ASN A 151 18.21 2.39 1.13
CA ASN A 151 17.47 3.21 2.09
C ASN A 151 17.03 2.37 3.30
N ALA A 152 17.65 1.22 3.54
CA ALA A 152 17.32 0.37 4.67
C ALA A 152 17.34 1.17 5.97
N ARG A 153 16.26 1.10 6.73
CA ARG A 153 16.19 1.71 8.05
C ARG A 153 17.01 0.86 9.01
N VAL A 154 18.08 1.43 9.50
CA VAL A 154 18.90 0.78 10.53
C VAL A 154 18.33 1.17 11.89
N TYR A 155 17.73 0.23 12.56
CA TYR A 155 17.33 0.38 13.96
C TYR A 155 18.51 -0.13 14.81
N VAL A 156 19.25 0.81 15.38
CA VAL A 156 20.26 0.49 16.39
C VAL A 156 19.51 0.32 17.72
N GLN A 157 19.96 -0.61 18.54
CA GLN A 157 19.45 -0.96 19.86
C GLN A 157 18.87 0.26 20.58
N SER A 158 17.54 0.32 20.72
CA SER A 158 16.89 1.24 21.65
C SER A 158 16.44 0.41 22.85
N THR A 159 16.64 0.91 24.02
CA THR A 159 16.14 0.35 25.29
C THR A 159 14.60 0.25 25.36
N GLU A 160 13.89 0.73 24.33
CA GLU A 160 12.45 0.68 24.14
C GLU A 160 12.08 -0.14 22.88
N GLY A 161 12.75 -1.28 22.65
CA GLY A 161 12.45 -2.20 21.55
C GLY A 161 11.11 -2.92 21.75
N ILE A 162 10.55 -3.47 20.66
CA ILE A 162 9.45 -4.44 20.73
C ILE A 162 10.04 -5.78 21.16
N HIS A 163 9.44 -6.43 22.16
CA HIS A 163 9.81 -7.73 22.69
C HIS A 163 8.73 -8.78 22.40
N PHE A 164 9.03 -10.07 22.63
CA PHE A 164 8.05 -11.14 22.44
C PHE A 164 6.82 -11.00 23.36
N ASP A 165 6.97 -10.35 24.50
CA ASP A 165 5.87 -10.04 25.42
C ASP A 165 4.88 -9.01 24.86
N ASP A 166 5.32 -8.20 23.89
CA ASP A 166 4.46 -7.24 23.19
C ASP A 166 3.70 -7.89 22.03
N VAL A 167 4.07 -9.11 21.65
CA VAL A 167 3.44 -9.91 20.59
C VAL A 167 2.60 -10.99 21.25
N ALA A 168 1.29 -10.81 21.27
CA ALA A 168 0.36 -11.79 21.80
C ALA A 168 -0.03 -12.81 20.71
N GLY A 169 -0.33 -14.05 21.13
CA GLY A 169 -0.57 -15.16 20.21
C GLY A 169 0.70 -15.62 19.51
N GLU A 170 0.58 -16.45 18.47
CA GLU A 170 1.67 -16.91 17.60
C GLU A 170 2.77 -17.68 18.38
N ASP A 171 2.37 -18.50 19.36
CA ASP A 171 3.31 -19.12 20.29
C ASP A 171 4.27 -20.08 19.58
N GLU A 172 3.83 -20.84 18.57
CA GLU A 172 4.67 -21.71 17.74
C GLU A 172 5.67 -20.90 16.90
N ALA A 173 5.24 -19.77 16.35
CA ALA A 173 6.15 -18.89 15.61
C ALA A 173 7.19 -18.26 16.52
N LYS A 174 6.81 -17.85 17.74
CA LYS A 174 7.73 -17.33 18.76
C LYS A 174 8.75 -18.39 19.20
N GLU A 175 8.33 -19.63 19.43
CA GLU A 175 9.23 -20.72 19.80
C GLU A 175 10.30 -20.95 18.72
N ASN A 176 9.88 -21.01 17.46
CA ASN A 176 10.81 -21.13 16.33
C ASN A 176 11.79 -19.95 16.25
N LEU A 177 11.34 -18.74 16.57
CA LEU A 177 12.15 -17.53 16.51
C LEU A 177 13.03 -17.35 17.75
N ALA A 178 12.64 -17.88 18.91
CA ALA A 178 13.44 -17.88 20.13
C ALA A 178 14.74 -18.68 19.97
N GLU A 179 14.74 -19.75 19.15
CA GLU A 179 15.97 -20.47 18.80
C GLU A 179 16.99 -19.56 18.10
N ILE A 180 16.50 -18.63 17.27
CA ILE A 180 17.36 -17.66 16.56
C ILE A 180 17.98 -16.67 17.55
N VAL A 181 17.18 -16.21 18.52
CA VAL A 181 17.64 -15.32 19.59
C VAL A 181 18.72 -16.03 20.42
N ASP A 182 18.48 -17.27 20.85
CA ASP A 182 19.48 -18.06 21.59
C ASP A 182 20.76 -18.28 20.78
N TYR A 183 20.64 -18.57 19.47
CA TYR A 183 21.81 -18.69 18.61
C TYR A 183 22.63 -17.39 18.50
N LEU A 184 21.96 -16.24 18.35
CA LEU A 184 22.67 -14.96 18.27
C LEU A 184 23.42 -14.63 19.56
N HIS A 185 22.88 -15.05 20.71
CA HIS A 185 23.55 -14.92 22.02
C HIS A 185 24.65 -15.95 22.27
N ASN A 186 24.41 -17.22 21.89
CA ASN A 186 25.23 -18.37 22.23
C ASN A 186 25.61 -19.24 21.01
N PRO A 187 26.27 -18.68 19.97
CA PRO A 187 26.55 -19.41 18.73
C PRO A 187 27.40 -20.67 18.93
N LYS A 188 28.28 -20.68 19.93
CA LYS A 188 29.14 -21.83 20.26
C LYS A 188 28.35 -23.06 20.66
N LYS A 189 27.25 -22.91 21.41
CA LYS A 189 26.40 -24.02 21.85
C LYS A 189 25.90 -24.86 20.67
N TYR A 190 25.59 -24.24 19.58
CA TYR A 190 25.07 -24.88 18.35
C TYR A 190 26.24 -25.49 17.52
N THR A 191 27.33 -24.76 17.40
CA THR A 191 28.53 -25.25 16.68
C THR A 191 29.13 -26.48 17.35
N ASP A 192 29.21 -26.48 18.68
CA ASP A 192 29.75 -27.61 19.47
C ASP A 192 28.83 -28.85 19.39
N ALA A 193 27.53 -28.64 19.20
CA ALA A 193 26.56 -29.71 18.95
C ALA A 193 26.55 -30.19 17.47
N GLY A 194 27.33 -29.58 16.58
CA GLY A 194 27.34 -29.88 15.15
C GLY A 194 26.12 -29.40 14.40
N ALA A 195 25.28 -28.53 15.01
CA ALA A 195 24.10 -27.97 14.37
C ALA A 195 24.48 -26.80 13.46
N SER A 196 23.95 -26.80 12.25
CA SER A 196 24.03 -25.67 11.33
C SER A 196 22.73 -24.84 11.40
N MET A 197 22.85 -23.57 11.77
CA MET A 197 21.70 -22.68 11.78
C MET A 197 21.28 -22.26 10.37
N PRO A 198 19.98 -22.09 10.13
CA PRO A 198 19.49 -21.59 8.87
C PRO A 198 20.03 -20.18 8.59
N LYS A 199 20.44 -19.92 7.35
CA LYS A 199 20.90 -18.59 6.93
C LYS A 199 19.74 -17.61 6.79
N GLY A 200 18.57 -18.12 6.41
CA GLY A 200 17.39 -17.34 6.17
C GLY A 200 16.11 -18.03 6.66
N LEU A 201 15.23 -17.24 7.25
CA LEU A 201 13.90 -17.67 7.65
C LEU A 201 12.86 -16.89 6.87
N LEU A 202 11.80 -17.58 6.45
CA LEU A 202 10.68 -17.01 5.71
C LEU A 202 9.42 -17.03 6.59
N LEU A 203 8.96 -15.86 7.04
CA LEU A 203 7.69 -15.69 7.71
C LEU A 203 6.57 -15.71 6.66
N VAL A 204 5.68 -16.68 6.77
CA VAL A 204 4.59 -16.87 5.80
C VAL A 204 3.24 -16.82 6.49
N GLY A 205 2.25 -16.15 5.89
CA GLY A 205 0.92 -16.11 6.47
C GLY A 205 0.06 -14.96 5.94
N PRO A 206 -1.21 -14.87 6.35
CA PRO A 206 -2.13 -13.84 5.92
C PRO A 206 -1.63 -12.42 6.25
N PRO A 207 -2.11 -11.39 5.53
CA PRO A 207 -1.83 -10.01 5.89
C PRO A 207 -2.39 -9.67 7.29
N GLY A 208 -1.69 -8.79 8.01
CA GLY A 208 -2.14 -8.33 9.33
C GLY A 208 -1.87 -9.28 10.50
N THR A 209 -1.22 -10.44 10.30
CA THR A 209 -0.89 -11.39 11.37
C THR A 209 0.32 -11.01 12.22
N GLY A 210 1.01 -9.90 11.91
CA GLY A 210 2.10 -9.41 12.77
C GLY A 210 3.50 -9.84 12.35
N LYS A 211 3.73 -10.39 11.14
CA LYS A 211 5.04 -10.83 10.63
C LYS A 211 6.16 -9.80 10.82
N THR A 212 5.91 -8.56 10.43
CA THR A 212 6.87 -7.45 10.61
C THR A 212 7.11 -7.13 12.09
N MET A 213 6.08 -7.30 12.94
CA MET A 213 6.20 -7.08 14.39
C MET A 213 7.02 -8.19 15.05
N LEU A 214 6.80 -9.44 14.66
CA LEU A 214 7.62 -10.59 15.10
C LEU A 214 9.09 -10.42 14.73
N ALA A 215 9.39 -9.99 13.49
CA ALA A 215 10.78 -9.74 13.08
C ALA A 215 11.46 -8.65 13.93
N LYS A 216 10.72 -7.59 14.31
CA LYS A 216 11.21 -6.55 15.22
C LYS A 216 11.38 -7.07 16.65
N ALA A 217 10.50 -7.97 17.11
CA ALA A 217 10.61 -8.58 18.43
C ALA A 217 11.85 -9.46 18.55
N VAL A 218 12.17 -10.26 17.51
CA VAL A 218 13.42 -11.03 17.43
C VAL A 218 14.64 -10.12 17.59
N ALA A 219 14.63 -8.97 16.93
CA ALA A 219 15.73 -8.00 17.02
C ALA A 219 15.82 -7.36 18.42
N GLY A 220 14.67 -7.04 19.03
CA GLY A 220 14.60 -6.52 20.39
C GLY A 220 15.14 -7.51 21.42
N GLU A 221 14.72 -8.77 21.34
CA GLU A 221 15.18 -9.85 22.23
C GLU A 221 16.67 -10.15 22.05
N SER A 222 17.14 -10.20 20.79
CA SER A 222 18.53 -10.52 20.51
C SER A 222 19.50 -9.35 20.78
N GLY A 223 18.99 -8.13 20.89
CA GLY A 223 19.82 -6.94 21.14
C GLY A 223 20.82 -6.61 20.02
N VAL A 224 20.63 -7.14 18.81
CA VAL A 224 21.52 -6.92 17.67
C VAL A 224 20.96 -5.84 16.72
N PRO A 225 21.83 -5.21 15.89
CA PRO A 225 21.36 -4.27 14.86
C PRO A 225 20.35 -4.90 13.91
N PHE A 226 19.29 -4.16 13.61
CA PHE A 226 18.19 -4.58 12.74
C PHE A 226 18.11 -3.69 11.50
N PHE A 227 18.27 -4.30 10.34
CA PHE A 227 18.11 -3.64 9.04
C PHE A 227 16.76 -4.01 8.47
N SER A 228 15.87 -3.05 8.26
CA SER A 228 14.55 -3.31 7.69
C SER A 228 14.38 -2.60 6.36
N ILE A 229 13.95 -3.34 5.35
CA ILE A 229 13.65 -2.85 4.01
C ILE A 229 12.42 -3.57 3.45
N SER A 230 11.63 -2.89 2.63
CA SER A 230 10.58 -3.56 1.85
C SER A 230 11.15 -4.07 0.52
N GLY A 231 10.71 -5.26 0.08
CA GLY A 231 11.04 -5.80 -1.23
C GLY A 231 10.70 -4.85 -2.38
N SER A 232 9.65 -4.05 -2.22
CA SER A 232 9.26 -3.01 -3.19
C SER A 232 10.30 -1.89 -3.34
N GLU A 233 11.11 -1.60 -2.32
CA GLU A 233 12.18 -0.60 -2.38
C GLU A 233 13.37 -1.00 -3.27
N PHE A 234 13.46 -2.28 -3.62
CA PHE A 234 14.46 -2.76 -4.58
C PHE A 234 13.99 -2.67 -6.02
N VAL A 235 12.67 -2.50 -6.26
CA VAL A 235 12.12 -2.37 -7.62
C VAL A 235 12.33 -0.94 -8.10
N GLU A 236 13.20 -0.76 -9.10
CA GLU A 236 13.57 0.55 -9.64
C GLU A 236 13.30 0.62 -11.14
N MET A 237 13.22 1.84 -11.67
CA MET A 237 13.00 2.06 -13.10
C MET A 237 14.27 1.80 -13.95
N PHE A 238 15.45 1.86 -13.33
CA PHE A 238 16.73 1.72 -14.01
C PHE A 238 17.36 0.36 -13.71
N VAL A 239 17.69 -0.38 -14.76
CA VAL A 239 18.30 -1.71 -14.69
C VAL A 239 19.60 -1.68 -13.87
N GLY A 240 19.73 -2.59 -12.91
CA GLY A 240 20.91 -2.74 -12.05
C GLY A 240 20.91 -1.90 -10.77
N MET A 241 19.97 -0.98 -10.59
CA MET A 241 19.89 -0.19 -9.36
C MET A 241 19.42 -1.01 -8.17
N GLY A 242 18.42 -1.87 -8.34
CA GLY A 242 17.97 -2.79 -7.30
C GLY A 242 19.09 -3.73 -6.85
N ALA A 243 19.82 -4.31 -7.80
CA ALA A 243 20.99 -5.15 -7.49
C ALA A 243 22.10 -4.38 -6.74
N SER A 244 22.28 -3.10 -7.02
CA SER A 244 23.23 -2.25 -6.30
C SER A 244 22.79 -1.99 -4.86
N LYS A 245 21.49 -1.77 -4.62
CA LYS A 245 20.91 -1.62 -3.27
C LYS A 245 21.05 -2.90 -2.45
N VAL A 246 20.82 -4.05 -3.06
CA VAL A 246 21.04 -5.35 -2.40
C VAL A 246 22.50 -5.48 -1.95
N ARG A 247 23.46 -5.24 -2.82
CA ARG A 247 24.90 -5.29 -2.48
C ARG A 247 25.26 -4.34 -1.34
N ASP A 248 24.76 -3.10 -1.38
CA ASP A 248 25.03 -2.11 -0.34
C ASP A 248 24.43 -2.53 1.02
N LEU A 249 23.18 -3.04 1.04
CA LEU A 249 22.54 -3.56 2.24
C LEU A 249 23.36 -4.69 2.89
N PHE A 250 23.74 -5.69 2.10
CA PHE A 250 24.50 -6.84 2.59
C PHE A 250 25.93 -6.46 3.01
N LYS A 251 26.55 -5.49 2.35
CA LYS A 251 27.81 -4.92 2.79
C LYS A 251 27.69 -4.27 4.16
N GLN A 252 26.68 -3.43 4.37
CA GLN A 252 26.41 -2.78 5.66
C GLN A 252 26.11 -3.81 6.76
N ALA A 253 25.36 -4.87 6.44
CA ALA A 253 25.06 -5.94 7.36
C ALA A 253 26.34 -6.70 7.79
N LYS A 254 27.22 -7.04 6.85
CA LYS A 254 28.53 -7.67 7.14
C LYS A 254 29.41 -6.79 8.04
N GLU A 255 29.40 -5.48 7.84
CA GLU A 255 30.17 -4.52 8.65
C GLU A 255 29.65 -4.40 10.09
N LYS A 256 28.37 -4.74 10.33
CA LYS A 256 27.69 -4.61 11.63
C LYS A 256 27.27 -5.96 12.24
N ALA A 257 27.83 -7.05 11.77
CA ALA A 257 27.55 -8.37 12.33
C ALA A 257 28.03 -8.49 13.81
N PRO A 258 27.29 -9.18 14.71
CA PRO A 258 26.06 -9.90 14.43
C PRO A 258 24.87 -8.97 14.22
N CYS A 259 23.99 -9.28 13.25
CA CYS A 259 22.83 -8.44 12.93
C CYS A 259 21.72 -9.25 12.24
N ILE A 260 20.52 -8.67 12.18
CA ILE A 260 19.38 -9.20 11.45
C ILE A 260 19.07 -8.30 10.26
N VAL A 261 18.90 -8.90 9.09
CA VAL A 261 18.37 -8.25 7.87
C VAL A 261 16.95 -8.72 7.65
N PHE A 262 15.99 -7.82 7.67
CA PHE A 262 14.59 -8.12 7.43
C PHE A 262 14.14 -7.53 6.10
N ILE A 263 13.58 -8.38 5.23
CA ILE A 263 13.03 -8.03 3.94
C ILE A 263 11.53 -8.30 3.97
N ASP A 264 10.72 -7.25 4.08
CA ASP A 264 9.26 -7.36 4.02
C ASP A 264 8.80 -7.47 2.56
N GLU A 265 7.67 -8.15 2.32
CA GLU A 265 7.10 -8.32 0.98
C GLU A 265 8.12 -8.84 -0.06
N ILE A 266 8.86 -9.90 0.30
CA ILE A 266 9.92 -10.47 -0.55
C ILE A 266 9.39 -10.90 -1.94
N ASP A 267 8.09 -11.19 -2.06
CA ASP A 267 7.41 -11.54 -3.30
C ASP A 267 7.42 -10.40 -4.34
N ALA A 268 7.67 -9.15 -3.92
CA ALA A 268 7.85 -8.03 -4.86
C ALA A 268 9.03 -8.24 -5.82
N ILE A 269 10.12 -8.90 -5.35
CA ILE A 269 11.32 -9.19 -6.15
C ILE A 269 11.48 -10.69 -6.44
N GLY A 270 10.90 -11.53 -5.61
CA GLY A 270 11.08 -12.99 -5.63
C GLY A 270 10.05 -13.79 -6.43
N LYS A 271 9.24 -13.17 -7.28
CA LYS A 271 8.18 -13.83 -8.02
C LYS A 271 8.73 -14.82 -9.07
N LYS A 272 8.04 -15.97 -9.23
CA LYS A 272 8.32 -16.96 -10.29
C LYS A 272 8.35 -16.33 -11.68
N ARG A 273 9.16 -16.88 -12.56
CA ARG A 273 9.27 -16.49 -13.97
C ARG A 273 8.00 -16.91 -14.72
N ASP A 274 7.15 -15.95 -15.02
CA ASP A 274 6.05 -16.15 -15.97
C ASP A 274 6.62 -15.95 -17.37
N GLY A 275 6.90 -16.97 -18.14
CA GLY A 275 7.57 -16.97 -19.44
C GLY A 275 7.17 -15.91 -20.50
N GLN A 276 6.70 -14.74 -20.08
CA GLN A 276 6.44 -13.59 -20.93
C GLN A 276 7.74 -12.80 -21.19
N VAL A 277 8.11 -12.76 -22.45
CA VAL A 277 9.26 -12.00 -22.96
C VAL A 277 8.93 -10.50 -22.90
N GLY A 278 9.63 -9.77 -22.03
CA GLY A 278 9.62 -8.31 -22.00
C GLY A 278 9.12 -7.67 -20.72
N GLY A 279 10.02 -7.22 -19.84
CA GLY A 279 9.72 -6.29 -18.77
C GLY A 279 10.22 -6.62 -17.36
N ASN A 280 10.87 -7.76 -17.14
CA ASN A 280 11.27 -8.20 -15.79
C ASN A 280 12.79 -8.23 -15.54
N ASP A 281 13.62 -7.69 -16.44
CA ASP A 281 15.09 -7.77 -16.34
C ASP A 281 15.64 -7.16 -15.04
N GLU A 282 15.04 -6.08 -14.53
CA GLU A 282 15.46 -5.43 -13.29
C GLU A 282 15.17 -6.31 -12.07
N ARG A 283 13.96 -6.87 -11.99
CA ARG A 283 13.58 -7.76 -10.87
C ARG A 283 14.41 -9.03 -10.87
N GLU A 284 14.65 -9.60 -12.05
CA GLU A 284 15.46 -10.80 -12.18
C GLU A 284 16.93 -10.55 -11.80
N GLN A 285 17.50 -9.42 -12.20
CA GLN A 285 18.85 -9.03 -11.78
C GLN A 285 18.93 -8.82 -10.27
N THR A 286 17.92 -8.18 -9.68
CA THR A 286 17.84 -7.94 -8.25
C THR A 286 17.71 -9.25 -7.48
N LEU A 287 16.85 -10.17 -7.93
CA LEU A 287 16.72 -11.50 -7.36
C LEU A 287 18.03 -12.28 -7.43
N ASN A 288 18.67 -12.34 -8.62
CA ASN A 288 19.92 -13.03 -8.80
C ASN A 288 21.03 -12.46 -7.91
N GLN A 289 21.07 -11.14 -7.70
CA GLN A 289 21.99 -10.50 -6.79
C GLN A 289 21.70 -10.91 -5.33
N LEU A 290 20.41 -10.93 -4.92
CA LEU A 290 20.02 -11.39 -3.58
C LEU A 290 20.47 -12.83 -3.35
N LEU A 291 20.21 -13.73 -4.30
CA LEU A 291 20.64 -15.12 -4.23
C LEU A 291 22.17 -15.23 -4.11
N THR A 292 22.91 -14.43 -4.87
CA THR A 292 24.38 -14.40 -4.84
C THR A 292 24.89 -13.92 -3.47
N GLU A 293 24.29 -12.88 -2.90
CA GLU A 293 24.69 -12.40 -1.57
C GLU A 293 24.38 -13.44 -0.48
N MET A 294 23.22 -14.13 -0.57
CA MET A 294 22.86 -15.20 0.37
C MET A 294 23.81 -16.41 0.28
N ASP A 295 24.16 -16.82 -0.93
CA ASP A 295 25.11 -17.92 -1.15
C ASP A 295 26.52 -17.56 -0.68
N GLY A 296 26.92 -16.29 -0.80
CA GLY A 296 28.20 -15.76 -0.36
C GLY A 296 28.37 -15.58 1.16
N PHE A 297 27.35 -15.94 1.97
CA PHE A 297 27.49 -16.02 3.41
C PHE A 297 28.04 -17.39 3.81
N GLU A 298 29.31 -17.44 4.19
CA GLU A 298 29.84 -18.57 4.92
C GLU A 298 29.25 -18.55 6.34
N GLY A 299 28.79 -19.72 6.80
CA GLY A 299 27.90 -19.89 7.95
C GLY A 299 28.31 -19.35 9.34
N ASN A 300 29.35 -18.52 9.45
CA ASN A 300 29.83 -18.00 10.73
C ASN A 300 29.80 -16.46 10.86
N ASN A 301 29.20 -15.73 9.91
CA ASN A 301 29.30 -14.26 9.94
C ASN A 301 28.30 -13.57 10.87
N GLY A 302 27.44 -14.30 11.59
CA GLY A 302 26.48 -13.73 12.54
C GLY A 302 25.37 -12.86 11.88
N VAL A 303 25.19 -12.95 10.56
CA VAL A 303 24.09 -12.25 9.85
C VAL A 303 22.97 -13.24 9.60
N ILE A 304 21.77 -12.92 10.10
CA ILE A 304 20.55 -13.71 9.87
C ILE A 304 19.61 -12.90 8.98
N ILE A 305 19.07 -13.58 7.97
CA ILE A 305 18.12 -12.96 7.03
C ILE A 305 16.72 -13.43 7.40
N LEU A 306 15.83 -12.49 7.72
CA LEU A 306 14.40 -12.74 7.86
C LEU A 306 13.69 -12.16 6.64
N ALA A 307 12.76 -12.89 6.06
CA ALA A 307 11.88 -12.34 5.03
C ALA A 307 10.42 -12.61 5.37
N ALA A 308 9.52 -11.77 4.89
CA ALA A 308 8.08 -11.96 5.06
C ALA A 308 7.36 -11.95 3.72
N THR A 309 6.35 -12.80 3.57
CA THR A 309 5.46 -12.80 2.40
C THR A 309 4.05 -13.27 2.78
N ASN A 310 3.07 -12.75 2.07
CA ASN A 310 1.69 -13.24 2.10
C ASN A 310 1.43 -14.28 0.97
N ARG A 311 2.40 -14.48 0.06
CA ARG A 311 2.26 -15.31 -1.15
C ARG A 311 3.44 -16.25 -1.33
N PRO A 312 3.64 -17.22 -0.42
CA PRO A 312 4.80 -18.12 -0.51
C PRO A 312 4.82 -18.94 -1.81
N GLU A 313 3.65 -19.26 -2.37
CA GLU A 313 3.50 -20.01 -3.63
C GLU A 313 3.95 -19.21 -4.86
N SER A 314 3.97 -17.89 -4.81
CA SER A 314 4.44 -17.02 -5.89
C SER A 314 5.95 -16.91 -5.97
N LEU A 315 6.66 -17.33 -4.92
CA LEU A 315 8.13 -17.20 -4.83
C LEU A 315 8.85 -18.15 -5.78
N ASP A 316 9.95 -17.66 -6.36
CA ASP A 316 10.87 -18.50 -7.13
C ASP A 316 11.44 -19.62 -6.23
N PRO A 317 11.36 -20.89 -6.67
CA PRO A 317 11.89 -22.02 -5.90
C PRO A 317 13.38 -21.88 -5.51
N ALA A 318 14.15 -21.07 -6.25
CA ALA A 318 15.53 -20.80 -5.93
C ALA A 318 15.71 -20.10 -4.57
N LEU A 319 14.75 -19.28 -4.13
CA LEU A 319 14.77 -18.61 -2.83
C LEU A 319 14.62 -19.59 -1.65
N THR A 320 13.87 -20.67 -1.85
CA THR A 320 13.52 -21.63 -0.78
C THR A 320 14.41 -22.89 -0.78
N ARG A 321 15.52 -22.88 -1.53
CA ARG A 321 16.51 -23.96 -1.51
C ARG A 321 17.34 -23.93 -0.22
N PRO A 322 17.84 -25.12 0.24
CA PRO A 322 18.75 -25.19 1.37
C PRO A 322 19.93 -24.22 1.23
N GLY A 323 20.26 -23.54 2.33
CA GLY A 323 21.31 -22.52 2.37
C GLY A 323 20.82 -21.09 2.04
N ARG A 324 19.52 -20.89 1.80
CA ARG A 324 18.86 -19.60 1.59
C ARG A 324 17.71 -19.43 2.58
N PHE A 325 16.45 -19.29 2.14
CA PHE A 325 15.28 -19.32 3.03
C PHE A 325 14.84 -20.79 3.23
N ASP A 326 15.62 -21.52 3.95
CA ASP A 326 15.44 -22.95 4.15
C ASP A 326 14.50 -23.30 5.31
N ARG A 327 14.20 -22.34 6.19
CA ARG A 327 13.24 -22.51 7.27
C ARG A 327 12.02 -21.61 7.05
N ARG A 328 10.84 -22.22 6.97
CA ARG A 328 9.55 -21.50 6.91
C ARG A 328 8.94 -21.46 8.30
N VAL A 329 8.51 -20.28 8.71
CA VAL A 329 7.80 -20.04 9.96
C VAL A 329 6.39 -19.56 9.59
N PRO A 330 5.37 -20.41 9.73
CA PRO A 330 3.99 -19.98 9.54
C PRO A 330 3.58 -18.99 10.63
N VAL A 331 2.91 -17.93 10.24
CA VAL A 331 2.30 -16.90 11.12
C VAL A 331 0.84 -16.82 10.69
N GLU A 332 0.01 -17.61 11.34
CA GLU A 332 -1.37 -17.86 10.94
C GLU A 332 -2.33 -16.82 11.56
N LEU A 333 -3.62 -16.91 11.25
CA LEU A 333 -4.62 -16.13 11.98
C LEU A 333 -4.70 -16.64 13.42
N PRO A 334 -4.83 -15.72 14.40
CA PRO A 334 -4.82 -16.12 15.81
C PRO A 334 -6.05 -16.99 16.16
N ASP A 335 -5.82 -18.01 16.94
CA ASP A 335 -6.87 -18.81 17.59
C ASP A 335 -7.65 -17.98 18.62
N LEU A 336 -8.68 -18.54 19.24
CA LEU A 336 -9.51 -17.83 20.21
C LEU A 336 -8.68 -17.25 21.36
N LYS A 337 -7.71 -18.01 21.89
CA LYS A 337 -6.85 -17.55 22.99
C LYS A 337 -5.90 -16.45 22.52
N GLY A 338 -5.34 -16.59 21.33
CA GLY A 338 -4.50 -15.58 20.69
C GLY A 338 -5.28 -14.29 20.45
N ARG A 339 -6.51 -14.36 19.92
CA ARG A 339 -7.37 -13.18 19.75
C ARG A 339 -7.64 -12.45 21.05
N GLU A 340 -8.01 -13.20 22.11
CA GLU A 340 -8.22 -12.62 23.44
C GLU A 340 -6.95 -11.96 23.99
N ALA A 341 -5.79 -12.60 23.85
CA ALA A 341 -4.51 -12.06 24.28
C ALA A 341 -4.13 -10.80 23.51
N ILE A 342 -4.33 -10.77 22.18
CA ILE A 342 -4.09 -9.60 21.32
C ILE A 342 -4.99 -8.44 21.72
N LEU A 343 -6.30 -8.67 21.94
CA LEU A 343 -7.24 -7.65 22.41
C LEU A 343 -6.77 -7.05 23.73
N LYS A 344 -6.36 -7.88 24.70
CA LYS A 344 -5.83 -7.43 26.00
C LYS A 344 -4.55 -6.60 25.88
N VAL A 345 -3.63 -6.98 24.99
CA VAL A 345 -2.41 -6.19 24.73
C VAL A 345 -2.75 -4.81 24.18
N HIS A 346 -3.65 -4.73 23.21
CA HIS A 346 -4.08 -3.44 22.66
C HIS A 346 -4.93 -2.63 23.62
N ALA A 347 -5.72 -3.29 24.47
CA ALA A 347 -6.53 -2.65 25.50
C ALA A 347 -5.69 -1.93 26.58
N LYS A 348 -4.43 -2.30 26.79
CA LYS A 348 -3.52 -1.55 27.68
C LYS A 348 -3.35 -0.08 27.28
N LYS A 349 -3.63 0.28 26.01
CA LYS A 349 -3.51 1.65 25.48
C LYS A 349 -4.76 2.49 25.69
N ILE A 350 -5.86 1.89 26.08
CA ILE A 350 -7.16 2.52 26.33
C ILE A 350 -7.56 2.37 27.81
N LYS A 351 -8.72 2.87 28.19
CA LYS A 351 -9.28 2.67 29.52
C LYS A 351 -10.54 1.80 29.42
N PRO A 352 -10.41 0.47 29.42
CA PRO A 352 -11.57 -0.41 29.42
C PRO A 352 -12.30 -0.30 30.77
N ALA A 353 -13.62 -0.52 30.76
CA ALA A 353 -14.40 -0.70 31.97
C ALA A 353 -14.11 -2.10 32.56
N ASP A 354 -14.41 -2.26 33.86
CA ASP A 354 -14.13 -3.52 34.57
C ASP A 354 -15.05 -4.67 34.12
N ASP A 355 -16.16 -4.37 33.46
CA ASP A 355 -17.18 -5.30 32.96
C ASP A 355 -16.88 -5.89 31.58
N VAL A 356 -15.77 -5.50 30.94
CA VAL A 356 -15.43 -5.95 29.58
C VAL A 356 -14.97 -7.41 29.56
N ASP A 357 -15.75 -8.28 28.92
CA ASP A 357 -15.37 -9.66 28.63
C ASP A 357 -14.64 -9.77 27.27
N PHE A 358 -13.31 -9.73 27.32
CA PHE A 358 -12.47 -9.92 26.11
C PHE A 358 -12.62 -11.30 25.47
N HIS A 359 -13.06 -12.32 26.22
CA HIS A 359 -13.30 -13.64 25.67
C HIS A 359 -14.52 -13.62 24.72
N THR A 360 -15.60 -12.97 25.12
CA THR A 360 -16.79 -12.79 24.26
C THR A 360 -16.44 -11.98 23.03
N ILE A 361 -15.70 -10.87 23.15
CA ILE A 361 -15.25 -10.08 22.00
C ILE A 361 -14.35 -10.89 21.06
N ALA A 362 -13.44 -11.71 21.60
CA ALA A 362 -12.57 -12.57 20.79
C ALA A 362 -13.35 -13.65 20.01
N ARG A 363 -14.44 -14.16 20.60
CA ARG A 363 -15.36 -15.09 19.90
C ARG A 363 -16.08 -14.39 18.76
N MET A 364 -16.62 -13.20 19.00
CA MET A 364 -17.30 -12.39 17.96
C MET A 364 -16.36 -12.01 16.81
N ALA A 365 -15.07 -11.79 17.10
CA ALA A 365 -14.03 -11.46 16.12
C ALA A 365 -13.37 -12.73 15.52
N SER A 366 -14.11 -13.83 15.35
CA SER A 366 -13.60 -15.05 14.73
C SER A 366 -13.06 -14.79 13.34
N GLY A 367 -11.84 -15.32 13.04
CA GLY A 367 -11.16 -15.11 11.75
C GLY A 367 -10.49 -13.74 11.59
N ALA A 368 -10.56 -12.85 12.57
CA ALA A 368 -9.90 -11.56 12.52
C ALA A 368 -8.38 -11.69 12.69
N SER A 369 -7.64 -10.95 11.88
CA SER A 369 -6.18 -10.79 12.00
C SER A 369 -5.80 -9.92 13.20
N GLY A 370 -4.54 -9.97 13.63
CA GLY A 370 -4.04 -9.11 14.71
C GLY A 370 -4.21 -7.60 14.41
N ALA A 371 -4.09 -7.20 13.17
CA ALA A 371 -4.30 -5.81 12.75
C ALA A 371 -5.78 -5.39 12.86
N GLU A 372 -6.72 -6.27 12.50
CA GLU A 372 -8.15 -6.02 12.65
C GLU A 372 -8.55 -5.95 14.13
N LEU A 373 -8.01 -6.84 14.98
CA LEU A 373 -8.22 -6.80 16.42
C LEU A 373 -7.70 -5.48 17.04
N ALA A 374 -6.52 -5.01 16.62
CA ALA A 374 -6.01 -3.71 17.04
C ALA A 374 -6.93 -2.56 16.59
N ASN A 375 -7.50 -2.66 15.40
CA ASN A 375 -8.44 -1.68 14.86
C ASN A 375 -9.76 -1.70 15.65
N ILE A 376 -10.28 -2.87 16.02
CA ILE A 376 -11.49 -3.01 16.88
C ILE A 376 -11.30 -2.23 18.18
N VAL A 377 -10.16 -2.42 18.87
CA VAL A 377 -9.89 -1.70 20.14
C VAL A 377 -9.80 -0.19 19.93
N ASN A 378 -9.16 0.24 18.83
CA ASN A 378 -9.06 1.66 18.48
C ASN A 378 -10.42 2.29 18.14
N GLU A 379 -11.26 1.59 17.35
CA GLU A 379 -12.62 2.07 17.02
C GLU A 379 -13.51 2.15 18.25
N ALA A 380 -13.38 1.21 19.19
CA ALA A 380 -14.11 1.25 20.47
C ALA A 380 -13.75 2.49 21.28
N ALA A 381 -12.47 2.84 21.35
CA ALA A 381 -12.01 4.07 22.01
C ALA A 381 -12.55 5.32 21.30
N LEU A 382 -12.51 5.35 19.97
CA LEU A 382 -13.07 6.46 19.17
C LEU A 382 -14.60 6.58 19.36
N ARG A 383 -15.32 5.45 19.49
CA ARG A 383 -16.75 5.43 19.77
C ARG A 383 -17.05 6.01 21.15
N ALA A 384 -16.32 5.60 22.19
CA ALA A 384 -16.48 6.13 23.54
C ALA A 384 -16.29 7.65 23.57
N VAL A 385 -15.25 8.18 22.90
CA VAL A 385 -15.00 9.63 22.80
C VAL A 385 -16.12 10.34 22.04
N ARG A 386 -16.64 9.77 20.93
CA ARG A 386 -17.80 10.34 20.20
C ARG A 386 -19.05 10.44 21.06
N GLN A 387 -19.18 9.58 22.10
CA GLN A 387 -20.28 9.61 23.06
C GLN A 387 -19.96 10.44 24.32
N GLY A 388 -18.85 11.19 24.34
CA GLY A 388 -18.43 12.03 25.44
C GLY A 388 -17.84 11.29 26.64
N ARG A 389 -17.47 10.00 26.46
CA ARG A 389 -16.85 9.15 27.49
C ARG A 389 -15.37 8.92 27.21
N ILE A 390 -14.61 8.62 28.28
CA ILE A 390 -13.19 8.20 28.19
C ILE A 390 -13.07 6.69 28.43
N ILE A 391 -14.04 6.11 29.14
CA ILE A 391 -14.07 4.69 29.48
C ILE A 391 -14.76 3.94 28.33
N VAL A 392 -14.13 2.85 27.91
CA VAL A 392 -14.63 1.97 26.85
C VAL A 392 -15.40 0.82 27.50
N HIS A 393 -16.68 0.70 27.19
CA HIS A 393 -17.55 -0.39 27.64
C HIS A 393 -17.58 -1.55 26.64
N GLU A 394 -18.07 -2.70 27.08
CA GLU A 394 -18.21 -3.89 26.23
C GLU A 394 -19.03 -3.60 24.95
N ALA A 395 -20.15 -2.88 25.08
CA ALA A 395 -20.97 -2.46 23.93
C ALA A 395 -20.23 -1.58 22.90
N ASP A 396 -19.16 -0.88 23.29
CA ASP A 396 -18.31 -0.14 22.33
C ASP A 396 -17.42 -1.10 21.53
N LEU A 397 -16.91 -2.15 22.17
CA LEU A 397 -16.11 -3.19 21.52
C LEU A 397 -16.97 -4.06 20.60
N GLU A 398 -18.15 -4.49 21.05
CA GLU A 398 -19.10 -5.24 20.22
C GLU A 398 -19.46 -4.50 18.93
N GLU A 399 -19.88 -3.24 19.03
CA GLU A 399 -20.19 -2.43 17.83
C GLU A 399 -18.94 -2.22 16.96
N SER A 400 -17.75 -2.15 17.56
CA SER A 400 -16.51 -2.00 16.81
C SER A 400 -16.12 -3.27 16.06
N VAL A 401 -16.41 -4.45 16.58
CA VAL A 401 -16.32 -5.71 15.83
C VAL A 401 -17.23 -5.64 14.61
N GLU A 402 -18.47 -5.20 14.77
CA GLU A 402 -19.41 -5.05 13.66
C GLU A 402 -18.95 -4.01 12.63
N VAL A 403 -18.39 -2.89 13.10
CA VAL A 403 -17.85 -1.85 12.22
C VAL A 403 -16.69 -2.37 11.38
N VAL A 404 -15.80 -3.16 11.97
CA VAL A 404 -14.63 -3.70 11.25
C VAL A 404 -15.04 -4.79 10.24
N ILE A 405 -16.02 -5.63 10.59
CA ILE A 405 -16.49 -6.73 9.73
C ILE A 405 -17.49 -6.23 8.68
N ALA A 406 -18.50 -5.46 9.08
CA ALA A 406 -19.65 -5.08 8.24
C ALA A 406 -19.71 -3.59 7.89
N GLY A 407 -18.78 -2.77 8.39
CA GLY A 407 -18.75 -1.32 8.17
C GLY A 407 -19.70 -0.54 9.11
N TYR A 408 -19.63 0.80 8.99
CA TYR A 408 -20.43 1.70 9.83
C TYR A 408 -21.93 1.63 9.51
N GLN A 409 -22.76 1.91 10.51
CA GLN A 409 -24.21 2.08 10.33
C GLN A 409 -24.49 3.27 9.40
N LYS A 410 -25.34 3.08 8.39
CA LYS A 410 -25.79 4.14 7.50
C LYS A 410 -26.88 4.98 8.18
N LYS A 411 -26.57 6.21 8.56
CA LYS A 411 -27.53 7.13 9.20
C LYS A 411 -28.62 7.65 8.26
N ASN A 412 -28.37 7.65 6.95
CA ASN A 412 -29.24 8.26 5.95
C ASN A 412 -29.92 7.24 5.02
N ALA A 413 -29.79 5.96 5.27
CA ALA A 413 -30.49 4.95 4.48
C ALA A 413 -31.90 4.77 5.06
N VAL A 414 -32.85 5.41 4.43
CA VAL A 414 -34.27 5.22 4.76
C VAL A 414 -34.78 4.09 3.87
N LEU A 415 -34.88 2.88 4.43
CA LEU A 415 -35.62 1.79 3.78
C LEU A 415 -37.11 2.14 3.80
N SER A 416 -37.81 1.84 2.72
CA SER A 416 -39.26 1.87 2.76
C SER A 416 -39.78 0.80 3.74
N ASP A 417 -40.99 1.01 4.31
CA ASP A 417 -41.58 0.03 5.22
C ASP A 417 -41.69 -1.37 4.60
N GLN A 418 -41.94 -1.44 3.31
CA GLN A 418 -41.96 -2.71 2.58
C GLN A 418 -40.58 -3.36 2.50
N GLU A 419 -39.54 -2.59 2.16
CA GLU A 419 -38.15 -3.11 2.12
C GLU A 419 -37.69 -3.53 3.51
N LYS A 420 -37.95 -2.72 4.54
CA LYS A 420 -37.63 -3.04 5.91
C LYS A 420 -38.27 -4.36 6.35
N LYS A 421 -39.52 -4.59 5.95
CA LYS A 421 -40.22 -5.84 6.24
C LYS A 421 -39.59 -7.03 5.50
N VAL A 422 -39.25 -6.89 4.22
CA VAL A 422 -38.59 -7.94 3.44
C VAL A 422 -37.24 -8.30 4.06
N VAL A 423 -36.41 -7.30 4.44
CA VAL A 423 -35.13 -7.52 5.10
C VAL A 423 -35.31 -8.24 6.43
N ALA A 424 -36.32 -7.88 7.24
CA ALA A 424 -36.57 -8.56 8.52
C ALA A 424 -36.88 -10.04 8.32
N TYR A 425 -37.69 -10.39 7.35
CA TYR A 425 -37.97 -11.80 7.02
C TYR A 425 -36.76 -12.53 6.45
N HIS A 426 -35.95 -11.83 5.65
CA HIS A 426 -34.71 -12.36 5.11
C HIS A 426 -33.73 -12.76 6.21
N GLU A 427 -33.44 -11.87 7.14
CA GLU A 427 -32.49 -12.11 8.24
C GLU A 427 -33.01 -13.17 9.21
N ILE A 428 -34.30 -13.14 9.55
CA ILE A 428 -34.91 -14.21 10.37
C ILE A 428 -34.91 -15.53 9.61
N GLY A 429 -35.05 -15.52 8.30
CA GLY A 429 -34.92 -16.72 7.45
C GLY A 429 -33.58 -17.43 7.65
N HIS A 430 -32.49 -16.68 7.65
CA HIS A 430 -31.16 -17.21 7.96
C HIS A 430 -31.06 -17.76 9.39
N ALA A 431 -31.50 -16.96 10.36
CA ALA A 431 -31.43 -17.31 11.77
C ALA A 431 -32.25 -18.54 12.11
N LEU A 432 -33.48 -18.62 11.60
CA LEU A 432 -34.41 -19.71 11.88
C LEU A 432 -33.94 -21.03 11.21
N VAL A 433 -33.49 -20.98 9.95
CA VAL A 433 -32.91 -22.16 9.28
C VAL A 433 -31.69 -22.65 10.04
N ALA A 434 -30.82 -21.75 10.53
CA ALA A 434 -29.67 -22.13 11.34
C ALA A 434 -30.08 -22.79 12.66
N ALA A 435 -31.01 -22.19 13.42
CA ALA A 435 -31.43 -22.66 14.75
C ALA A 435 -32.16 -24.00 14.69
N LEU A 436 -32.85 -24.31 13.59
CA LEU A 436 -33.62 -25.57 13.42
C LEU A 436 -32.76 -26.72 12.85
N GLN A 437 -31.49 -26.51 12.63
CA GLN A 437 -30.55 -27.52 12.12
C GLN A 437 -29.56 -27.96 13.21
N SER A 438 -29.10 -29.22 13.09
CA SER A 438 -28.00 -29.74 13.90
C SER A 438 -26.68 -29.06 13.50
N HIS A 439 -25.75 -28.90 14.43
CA HIS A 439 -24.38 -28.44 14.22
C HIS A 439 -24.24 -27.05 13.58
N SER A 440 -25.24 -26.18 13.71
CA SER A 440 -25.14 -24.77 13.33
C SER A 440 -24.60 -23.93 14.48
N ALA A 441 -23.81 -22.88 14.16
CA ALA A 441 -23.34 -21.94 15.15
C ALA A 441 -24.51 -21.16 15.75
N PRO A 442 -24.50 -20.90 17.08
CA PRO A 442 -25.54 -20.10 17.73
C PRO A 442 -25.68 -18.70 17.12
N VAL A 443 -26.92 -18.25 17.01
CA VAL A 443 -27.22 -16.88 16.61
C VAL A 443 -26.87 -15.96 17.79
N GLN A 444 -26.02 -14.97 17.54
CA GLN A 444 -25.61 -13.98 18.55
C GLN A 444 -26.41 -12.68 18.45
N LYS A 445 -26.66 -12.23 17.22
CA LYS A 445 -27.35 -10.97 16.96
C LYS A 445 -27.97 -10.98 15.56
N ILE A 446 -29.14 -10.35 15.42
CA ILE A 446 -29.80 -10.11 14.14
C ILE A 446 -30.15 -8.64 14.05
N THR A 447 -29.85 -8.00 12.93
CA THR A 447 -30.15 -6.59 12.72
C THR A 447 -30.56 -6.30 11.29
N ILE A 448 -31.45 -5.34 11.12
CA ILE A 448 -31.90 -4.79 9.83
C ILE A 448 -31.43 -3.35 9.61
N ILE A 449 -30.42 -2.92 10.38
CA ILE A 449 -29.81 -1.59 10.23
C ILE A 449 -28.76 -1.66 9.11
N PRO A 450 -28.95 -0.89 8.02
CA PRO A 450 -28.03 -0.93 6.88
C PRO A 450 -26.61 -0.49 7.23
N ARG A 451 -25.62 -1.18 6.64
CA ARG A 451 -24.18 -0.92 6.83
C ARG A 451 -23.53 -0.34 5.58
N THR A 452 -22.36 0.28 5.74
CA THR A 452 -21.61 0.90 4.62
C THR A 452 -21.00 -0.12 3.67
N SER A 453 -20.85 -1.38 4.07
CA SER A 453 -20.47 -2.49 3.19
C SER A 453 -21.50 -2.81 2.10
N GLY A 454 -22.72 -2.27 2.21
CA GLY A 454 -23.84 -2.53 1.30
C GLY A 454 -24.88 -3.52 1.85
N ALA A 455 -24.58 -4.17 2.97
CA ALA A 455 -25.55 -5.02 3.64
C ALA A 455 -26.74 -4.18 4.16
N LEU A 456 -27.97 -4.66 3.92
CA LEU A 456 -29.21 -4.05 4.41
C LEU A 456 -29.58 -4.56 5.80
N GLY A 457 -29.09 -5.72 6.18
CA GLY A 457 -29.16 -6.36 7.47
C GLY A 457 -28.06 -7.40 7.57
N TYR A 458 -27.95 -8.08 8.68
CA TYR A 458 -27.12 -9.28 8.84
C TYR A 458 -27.51 -10.09 10.05
N THR A 459 -27.26 -11.38 9.97
CA THR A 459 -27.39 -12.35 11.04
C THR A 459 -26.02 -12.81 11.48
N MET A 460 -25.61 -12.45 12.71
CA MET A 460 -24.33 -12.84 13.28
C MET A 460 -24.46 -14.20 13.97
N GLN A 461 -23.69 -15.16 13.51
CA GLN A 461 -23.52 -16.46 14.13
C GLN A 461 -22.11 -16.59 14.68
N VAL A 462 -21.96 -17.04 15.91
CA VAL A 462 -20.66 -17.14 16.58
C VAL A 462 -20.45 -18.55 17.11
N GLU A 463 -19.41 -19.21 16.60
CA GLU A 463 -18.99 -20.52 17.08
C GLU A 463 -18.58 -20.47 18.56
N GLN A 464 -18.82 -21.57 19.30
CA GLN A 464 -18.42 -21.64 20.71
C GLN A 464 -16.92 -21.83 20.92
N GLY A 465 -16.19 -22.24 19.89
CA GLY A 465 -14.74 -22.45 19.88
C GLY A 465 -14.21 -22.54 18.47
N ASP A 466 -12.90 -22.69 18.33
CA ASP A 466 -12.27 -22.84 17.02
C ASP A 466 -12.58 -24.26 16.47
N LYS A 467 -13.10 -24.31 15.25
CA LYS A 467 -13.51 -25.53 14.57
C LYS A 467 -12.65 -25.74 13.33
N TYR A 468 -11.87 -26.82 13.35
CA TYR A 468 -10.92 -27.13 12.29
C TYR A 468 -11.45 -28.11 11.23
N LEU A 469 -12.45 -28.91 11.55
CA LEU A 469 -13.04 -29.91 10.67
C LEU A 469 -14.55 -29.73 10.53
N MET A 470 -15.04 -29.83 9.31
CA MET A 470 -16.47 -29.80 9.01
C MET A 470 -16.87 -31.10 8.30
N THR A 471 -17.97 -31.69 8.75
CA THR A 471 -18.55 -32.87 8.08
C THR A 471 -19.34 -32.46 6.84
N LYS A 472 -19.66 -33.43 5.97
CA LYS A 472 -20.53 -33.24 4.80
C LYS A 472 -21.87 -32.62 5.20
N GLU A 473 -22.48 -33.13 6.27
CA GLU A 473 -23.77 -32.63 6.80
C GLU A 473 -23.68 -31.17 7.27
N GLU A 474 -22.61 -30.81 7.96
CA GLU A 474 -22.40 -29.42 8.43
C GLU A 474 -22.24 -28.44 7.28
N ILE A 475 -21.53 -28.83 6.22
CA ILE A 475 -21.39 -28.01 5.01
C ILE A 475 -22.74 -27.87 4.32
N GLU A 476 -23.51 -28.97 4.16
CA GLU A 476 -24.85 -28.93 3.61
C GLU A 476 -25.79 -28.04 4.42
N ASN A 477 -25.73 -28.12 5.75
CA ASN A 477 -26.51 -27.27 6.66
C ASN A 477 -26.14 -25.78 6.51
N LYS A 478 -24.86 -25.48 6.36
CA LYS A 478 -24.38 -24.11 6.16
C LYS A 478 -24.85 -23.55 4.80
N ILE A 479 -24.87 -24.38 3.74
CA ILE A 479 -25.45 -23.98 2.45
C ILE A 479 -26.95 -23.70 2.59
N ALA A 480 -27.70 -24.55 3.33
CA ALA A 480 -29.11 -24.32 3.59
C ALA A 480 -29.34 -23.00 4.36
N THR A 481 -28.50 -22.70 5.34
CA THR A 481 -28.54 -21.43 6.09
C THR A 481 -28.33 -20.23 5.16
N PHE A 482 -27.32 -20.25 4.26
CA PHE A 482 -27.13 -19.19 3.28
C PHE A 482 -28.34 -18.98 2.35
N THR A 483 -29.08 -20.04 2.05
CA THR A 483 -30.29 -19.91 1.21
C THR A 483 -31.53 -19.50 1.99
N GLY A 484 -31.46 -19.43 3.34
CA GLY A 484 -32.58 -19.17 4.25
C GLY A 484 -33.27 -17.84 4.02
N GLY A 485 -32.51 -16.75 3.82
CA GLY A 485 -33.09 -15.43 3.57
C GLY A 485 -33.94 -15.38 2.32
N ARG A 486 -33.43 -15.87 1.19
CA ARG A 486 -34.20 -15.97 -0.04
C ARG A 486 -35.39 -16.93 0.09
N ALA A 487 -35.22 -18.05 0.77
CA ALA A 487 -36.32 -18.98 1.02
C ALA A 487 -37.46 -18.32 1.81
N ALA A 488 -37.16 -17.45 2.79
CA ALA A 488 -38.15 -16.68 3.53
C ALA A 488 -38.88 -15.69 2.62
N GLU A 489 -38.17 -14.96 1.74
CA GLU A 489 -38.81 -14.05 0.78
C GLU A 489 -39.80 -14.80 -0.15
N GLU A 490 -39.40 -15.97 -0.65
CA GLU A 490 -40.26 -16.80 -1.52
C GLU A 490 -41.50 -17.34 -0.77
N VAL A 491 -41.31 -17.82 0.46
CA VAL A 491 -42.39 -18.40 1.27
C VAL A 491 -43.41 -17.36 1.71
N VAL A 492 -42.95 -16.13 2.02
CA VAL A 492 -43.78 -15.09 2.63
C VAL A 492 -44.39 -14.17 1.57
N PHE A 493 -43.60 -13.70 0.64
CA PHE A 493 -44.00 -12.65 -0.32
C PHE A 493 -44.21 -13.19 -1.73
N ASN A 494 -43.89 -14.45 -1.97
CA ASN A 494 -43.86 -15.06 -3.30
C ASN A 494 -43.06 -14.21 -4.31
N GLN A 495 -42.00 -13.57 -3.82
CA GLN A 495 -41.11 -12.69 -4.57
C GLN A 495 -39.66 -13.02 -4.23
N ILE A 496 -38.74 -12.59 -5.08
CA ILE A 496 -37.31 -12.73 -4.90
C ILE A 496 -36.67 -11.37 -5.12
N THR A 497 -35.77 -10.98 -4.24
CA THR A 497 -35.05 -9.70 -4.34
C THR A 497 -33.59 -9.89 -4.68
N THR A 498 -32.91 -8.80 -4.97
CA THR A 498 -31.46 -8.75 -5.19
C THR A 498 -30.66 -8.82 -3.89
N GLY A 499 -31.32 -8.80 -2.72
CA GLY A 499 -30.67 -8.81 -1.40
C GLY A 499 -29.85 -10.07 -1.14
N ALA A 500 -30.29 -11.20 -1.69
CA ALA A 500 -29.60 -12.49 -1.53
C ALA A 500 -28.32 -12.67 -2.39
N SER A 501 -27.80 -11.62 -3.04
CA SER A 501 -26.66 -11.75 -3.98
C SER A 501 -25.41 -12.34 -3.31
N ASN A 502 -25.03 -11.86 -2.13
CA ASN A 502 -23.89 -12.36 -1.40
C ASN A 502 -24.09 -13.80 -0.89
N ASP A 503 -25.30 -14.12 -0.45
CA ASP A 503 -25.64 -15.46 0.06
C ASP A 503 -25.56 -16.51 -1.04
N ILE A 504 -26.02 -16.15 -2.25
CA ILE A 504 -25.90 -17.00 -3.45
C ILE A 504 -24.43 -17.25 -3.78
N GLU A 505 -23.60 -16.23 -3.69
CA GLU A 505 -22.16 -16.36 -3.93
C GLU A 505 -21.51 -17.30 -2.91
N GLN A 506 -21.76 -17.10 -1.61
CA GLN A 506 -21.22 -17.91 -0.52
C GLN A 506 -21.72 -19.36 -0.61
N ALA A 507 -23.00 -19.57 -0.84
CA ALA A 507 -23.58 -20.90 -1.02
C ALA A 507 -22.94 -21.64 -2.21
N THR A 508 -22.76 -20.97 -3.34
CA THR A 508 -22.14 -21.53 -4.55
C THR A 508 -20.66 -21.84 -4.33
N LYS A 509 -19.92 -20.94 -3.69
CA LYS A 509 -18.50 -21.11 -3.37
C LYS A 509 -18.28 -22.32 -2.46
N LEU A 510 -19.11 -22.44 -1.41
CA LEU A 510 -19.02 -23.56 -0.46
C LEU A 510 -19.43 -24.89 -1.11
N ALA A 511 -20.50 -24.91 -1.91
CA ALA A 511 -20.93 -26.10 -2.66
C ALA A 511 -19.86 -26.55 -3.66
N ARG A 512 -19.22 -25.62 -4.36
CA ARG A 512 -18.12 -25.93 -5.27
C ARG A 512 -16.93 -26.52 -4.52
N ALA A 513 -16.49 -25.90 -3.43
CA ALA A 513 -15.38 -26.40 -2.62
C ALA A 513 -15.64 -27.80 -2.06
N MET A 514 -16.89 -28.09 -1.66
CA MET A 514 -17.31 -29.40 -1.19
C MET A 514 -17.08 -30.49 -2.23
N ILE A 515 -17.35 -30.20 -3.50
CA ILE A 515 -17.20 -31.11 -4.62
C ILE A 515 -15.75 -31.19 -5.12
N THR A 516 -15.12 -30.03 -5.38
CA THR A 516 -13.84 -29.97 -6.09
C THR A 516 -12.62 -30.10 -5.20
N ARG A 517 -12.74 -29.70 -3.92
CA ARG A 517 -11.63 -29.60 -2.99
C ARG A 517 -11.66 -30.65 -1.88
N TYR A 518 -12.85 -30.89 -1.31
CA TYR A 518 -12.99 -31.77 -0.14
C TYR A 518 -13.33 -33.22 -0.49
N GLY A 519 -13.57 -33.52 -1.77
CA GLY A 519 -13.88 -34.89 -2.22
C GLY A 519 -15.15 -35.44 -1.59
N MET A 520 -16.17 -34.58 -1.30
CA MET A 520 -17.41 -34.97 -0.66
C MET A 520 -18.57 -35.22 -1.64
N SER A 521 -18.23 -35.38 -2.93
CA SER A 521 -19.17 -35.79 -3.98
C SER A 521 -19.25 -37.32 -4.02
N ASP A 522 -20.45 -37.86 -4.20
CA ASP A 522 -20.64 -39.32 -4.36
C ASP A 522 -20.16 -39.84 -5.72
N GLU A 523 -20.00 -38.96 -6.71
CA GLU A 523 -19.57 -39.33 -8.08
C GLU A 523 -18.05 -39.21 -8.26
N PHE A 524 -17.42 -38.15 -7.66
CA PHE A 524 -15.99 -37.93 -7.81
C PHE A 524 -15.15 -38.48 -6.65
N ASP A 525 -15.81 -38.80 -5.52
CA ASP A 525 -15.19 -39.33 -4.32
C ASP A 525 -13.89 -38.55 -3.95
N MET A 526 -12.79 -39.22 -3.65
CA MET A 526 -11.52 -38.66 -3.19
C MET A 526 -10.65 -38.07 -4.32
N VAL A 527 -11.24 -37.37 -5.28
CA VAL A 527 -10.51 -36.73 -6.38
C VAL A 527 -10.44 -35.21 -6.17
N ALA A 528 -9.21 -34.66 -6.15
CA ALA A 528 -9.00 -33.23 -6.15
C ALA A 528 -9.14 -32.65 -7.57
N LEU A 529 -10.15 -31.84 -7.79
CA LEU A 529 -10.51 -31.30 -9.11
C LEU A 529 -10.11 -29.82 -9.26
N GLU A 530 -9.54 -29.22 -8.20
CA GLU A 530 -9.03 -27.84 -8.22
C GLU A 530 -7.65 -27.76 -7.59
N THR A 531 -6.88 -26.76 -8.04
CA THR A 531 -5.63 -26.33 -7.38
C THR A 531 -5.85 -24.96 -6.80
N VAL A 532 -5.56 -24.80 -5.50
CA VAL A 532 -5.67 -23.52 -4.81
C VAL A 532 -4.33 -22.79 -4.89
N THR A 533 -4.34 -21.60 -5.45
CA THR A 533 -3.24 -20.63 -5.40
C THR A 533 -3.63 -19.46 -4.51
N ASN A 534 -2.65 -18.72 -4.01
CA ASN A 534 -2.89 -17.58 -3.08
C ASN A 534 -3.61 -17.99 -1.78
N GLN A 535 -3.16 -19.06 -1.16
CA GLN A 535 -3.79 -19.67 0.04
C GLN A 535 -4.12 -18.65 1.14
N TYR A 536 -3.27 -17.63 1.34
CA TYR A 536 -3.43 -16.61 2.39
C TYR A 536 -4.16 -15.34 1.94
N LEU A 537 -4.57 -15.25 0.66
CA LEU A 537 -5.21 -14.04 0.09
C LEU A 537 -6.59 -14.34 -0.50
N GLY A 538 -7.29 -15.30 0.06
CA GLY A 538 -8.65 -15.65 -0.35
C GLY A 538 -8.74 -16.82 -1.35
N GLY A 539 -7.60 -17.40 -1.73
CA GLY A 539 -7.52 -18.65 -2.47
C GLY A 539 -8.11 -18.60 -3.89
N ASP A 540 -7.33 -18.15 -4.86
CA ASP A 540 -7.73 -18.33 -6.25
C ASP A 540 -7.71 -19.83 -6.57
N ALA A 541 -8.87 -20.40 -6.85
CA ALA A 541 -9.02 -21.79 -7.26
C ALA A 541 -9.03 -21.89 -8.78
N SER A 542 -8.15 -22.70 -9.33
CA SER A 542 -8.19 -23.06 -10.75
C SER A 542 -8.58 -24.52 -10.89
N LEU A 543 -9.55 -24.80 -11.77
CA LEU A 543 -9.98 -26.16 -12.04
C LEU A 543 -8.88 -26.93 -12.79
N ALA A 544 -8.54 -28.11 -12.27
CA ALA A 544 -7.52 -29.03 -12.81
C ALA A 544 -8.18 -30.27 -13.45
N CYS A 545 -9.19 -30.05 -14.29
CA CYS A 545 -9.99 -31.11 -14.87
C CYS A 545 -10.43 -30.79 -16.31
N SER A 546 -10.94 -31.80 -17.05
CA SER A 546 -11.44 -31.64 -18.42
C SER A 546 -12.71 -30.78 -18.48
N ALA A 547 -13.04 -30.25 -19.66
CA ALA A 547 -14.27 -29.51 -19.89
C ALA A 547 -15.55 -30.32 -19.60
N ASP A 548 -15.54 -31.60 -19.81
CA ASP A 548 -16.69 -32.47 -19.52
C ASP A 548 -16.86 -32.66 -18.00
N THR A 549 -15.77 -32.84 -17.27
CA THR A 549 -15.79 -32.86 -15.81
C THR A 549 -16.29 -31.52 -15.23
N GLN A 550 -15.91 -30.38 -15.83
CA GLN A 550 -16.40 -29.05 -15.40
C GLN A 550 -17.92 -28.92 -15.54
N LYS A 551 -18.50 -29.42 -16.63
CA LYS A 551 -19.97 -29.44 -16.81
C LYS A 551 -20.65 -30.29 -15.72
N GLU A 552 -20.04 -31.40 -15.36
CA GLU A 552 -20.58 -32.26 -14.32
C GLU A 552 -20.48 -31.61 -12.93
N ILE A 553 -19.36 -30.93 -12.61
CA ILE A 553 -19.21 -30.12 -11.41
C ILE A 553 -20.31 -29.07 -11.34
N ASP A 554 -20.54 -28.30 -12.42
CA ASP A 554 -21.56 -27.25 -12.45
C ASP A 554 -22.98 -27.83 -12.28
N ARG A 555 -23.28 -29.03 -12.82
CA ARG A 555 -24.54 -29.75 -12.59
C ARG A 555 -24.70 -30.07 -11.11
N GLN A 556 -23.69 -30.69 -10.49
CA GLN A 556 -23.75 -31.11 -9.09
C GLN A 556 -23.84 -29.92 -8.12
N VAL A 557 -23.08 -28.83 -8.36
CA VAL A 557 -23.19 -27.60 -7.59
C VAL A 557 -24.63 -27.06 -7.64
N THR A 558 -25.21 -27.01 -8.84
CA THR A 558 -26.59 -26.53 -9.02
C THR A 558 -27.60 -27.39 -8.28
N GLU A 559 -27.46 -28.72 -8.37
CA GLU A 559 -28.34 -29.67 -7.70
C GLU A 559 -28.21 -29.59 -6.18
N LEU A 560 -26.98 -29.49 -5.65
CA LEU A 560 -26.72 -29.37 -4.23
C LEU A 560 -27.35 -28.09 -3.66
N VAL A 561 -27.10 -26.92 -4.29
CA VAL A 561 -27.68 -25.65 -3.84
C VAL A 561 -29.20 -25.71 -3.91
N LYS A 562 -29.80 -26.24 -4.98
CA LYS A 562 -31.26 -26.42 -5.07
C LYS A 562 -31.80 -27.32 -3.99
N LYS A 563 -31.16 -28.48 -3.71
CA LYS A 563 -31.54 -29.39 -2.63
C LYS A 563 -31.57 -28.71 -1.28
N GLN A 564 -30.50 -27.94 -0.94
CA GLN A 564 -30.41 -27.26 0.33
C GLN A 564 -31.39 -26.08 0.41
N HIS A 565 -31.65 -25.37 -0.67
CA HIS A 565 -32.69 -24.34 -0.74
C HIS A 565 -34.10 -24.90 -0.51
N GLN A 566 -34.42 -26.08 -1.09
CA GLN A 566 -35.70 -26.77 -0.82
C GLN A 566 -35.81 -27.21 0.64
N LYS A 567 -34.72 -27.67 1.26
CA LYS A 567 -34.65 -27.97 2.70
C LYS A 567 -34.96 -26.72 3.53
N ALA A 568 -34.31 -25.58 3.22
CA ALA A 568 -34.57 -24.30 3.91
C ALA A 568 -36.05 -23.89 3.78
N LYS A 569 -36.62 -23.93 2.57
CA LYS A 569 -38.04 -23.63 2.34
C LYS A 569 -38.97 -24.50 3.17
N LYS A 570 -38.71 -25.81 3.25
CA LYS A 570 -39.48 -26.72 4.05
C LYS A 570 -39.42 -26.37 5.54
N LEU A 571 -38.23 -26.14 6.07
CA LEU A 571 -38.05 -25.74 7.48
C LEU A 571 -38.83 -24.47 7.81
N LEU A 572 -38.82 -23.47 6.92
CA LEU A 572 -39.54 -22.22 7.12
C LEU A 572 -41.06 -22.38 6.99
N LEU A 573 -41.54 -23.24 6.08
CA LEU A 573 -42.98 -23.53 5.95
C LEU A 573 -43.51 -24.29 7.16
N ASP A 574 -42.74 -25.27 7.65
CA ASP A 574 -43.12 -26.07 8.82
C ASP A 574 -43.12 -25.24 10.13
N ASN A 575 -42.42 -24.09 10.13
CA ASN A 575 -42.32 -23.17 11.27
C ASN A 575 -42.79 -21.75 10.92
N ARG A 576 -43.83 -21.63 10.10
CA ARG A 576 -44.31 -20.37 9.58
C ARG A 576 -44.72 -19.37 10.66
N ASP A 577 -45.39 -19.83 11.69
CA ASP A 577 -45.85 -18.98 12.81
C ASP A 577 -44.66 -18.33 13.54
N LYS A 578 -43.60 -19.10 13.75
CA LYS A 578 -42.35 -18.58 14.37
C LYS A 578 -41.61 -17.61 13.46
N LEU A 579 -41.59 -17.86 12.15
CA LEU A 579 -41.03 -16.95 11.17
C LEU A 579 -41.76 -15.59 11.22
N ASP A 580 -43.10 -15.60 11.24
CA ASP A 580 -43.91 -14.38 11.31
C ASP A 580 -43.75 -13.64 12.65
N GLU A 581 -43.76 -14.36 13.78
CA GLU A 581 -43.55 -13.78 15.11
C GLU A 581 -42.18 -13.07 15.24
N LEU A 582 -41.12 -13.79 14.92
CA LEU A 582 -39.74 -13.27 15.00
C LEU A 582 -39.47 -12.12 14.02
N SER A 583 -40.01 -12.22 12.81
CA SER A 583 -39.80 -11.16 11.80
C SER A 583 -40.53 -9.87 12.16
N ASN A 584 -41.75 -9.95 12.73
CA ASN A 584 -42.43 -8.77 13.21
C ASN A 584 -41.72 -8.16 14.43
N TYR A 585 -41.22 -8.98 15.33
CA TYR A 585 -40.44 -8.51 16.48
C TYR A 585 -39.15 -7.79 16.04
N LEU A 586 -38.42 -8.37 15.08
CA LEU A 586 -37.23 -7.74 14.48
C LEU A 586 -37.57 -6.44 13.72
N TYR A 587 -38.71 -6.42 12.99
CA TYR A 587 -39.17 -5.23 12.30
C TYR A 587 -39.40 -4.05 13.25
N GLU A 588 -39.99 -4.31 14.45
CA GLU A 588 -40.24 -3.28 15.45
C GLU A 588 -38.96 -2.84 16.18
N LYS A 589 -38.13 -3.79 16.61
CA LYS A 589 -36.91 -3.52 17.40
C LYS A 589 -35.68 -3.13 16.55
N GLU A 590 -35.66 -3.43 15.27
CA GLU A 590 -34.55 -3.26 14.32
C GLU A 590 -33.29 -4.08 14.65
N THR A 591 -33.11 -4.48 15.89
CA THR A 591 -32.00 -5.33 16.34
C THR A 591 -32.48 -6.19 17.50
N ILE A 592 -32.17 -7.49 17.43
CA ILE A 592 -32.48 -8.46 18.52
C ILE A 592 -31.23 -9.26 18.85
N THR A 593 -31.11 -9.64 20.13
CA THR A 593 -30.03 -10.52 20.59
C THR A 593 -30.37 -11.99 20.31
N GLY A 594 -29.33 -12.85 20.31
CA GLY A 594 -29.54 -14.29 20.20
C GLY A 594 -30.36 -14.88 21.33
N GLU A 595 -30.27 -14.30 22.54
CA GLU A 595 -31.07 -14.73 23.70
C GLU A 595 -32.56 -14.43 23.48
N GLU A 596 -32.91 -13.21 23.07
CA GLU A 596 -34.30 -12.83 22.72
C GLU A 596 -34.84 -13.69 21.58
N PHE A 597 -34.01 -13.94 20.54
CA PHE A 597 -34.40 -14.84 19.47
C PHE A 597 -34.71 -16.24 19.95
N MET A 598 -33.85 -16.85 20.76
CA MET A 598 -34.05 -18.20 21.31
C MET A 598 -35.20 -18.28 22.30
N GLU A 599 -35.44 -17.22 23.09
CA GLU A 599 -36.60 -17.15 24.00
C GLU A 599 -37.92 -17.22 23.21
N ILE A 600 -38.05 -16.44 22.15
CA ILE A 600 -39.25 -16.44 21.30
C ILE A 600 -39.40 -17.78 20.55
N LEU A 601 -38.27 -18.31 20.01
CA LEU A 601 -38.28 -19.58 19.30
C LEU A 601 -38.77 -20.75 20.17
N ASN A 602 -38.31 -20.80 21.44
CA ASN A 602 -38.62 -21.89 22.38
C ASN A 602 -39.96 -21.68 23.14
N ARG A 603 -40.60 -20.51 22.98
CA ARG A 603 -41.91 -20.27 23.61
C ARG A 603 -42.97 -21.14 22.95
N ASP A 604 -43.62 -22.02 23.70
CA ASP A 604 -44.71 -22.88 23.21
C ASP A 604 -45.86 -22.07 22.61
N SER A 605 -46.27 -22.44 21.40
CA SER A 605 -47.34 -21.75 20.64
C SER A 605 -48.72 -21.74 21.36
N ASN A 606 -48.86 -22.45 22.48
CA ASN A 606 -50.11 -22.58 23.22
C ASN A 606 -50.38 -21.46 24.25
N THR A 607 -49.47 -20.51 24.46
CA THR A 607 -49.66 -19.41 25.44
C THR A 607 -50.19 -18.10 24.83
N ALA A 608 -50.34 -18.01 23.51
CA ALA A 608 -50.79 -16.79 22.84
C ALA A 608 -52.32 -16.58 22.77
N SER A 609 -53.14 -17.53 23.24
CA SER A 609 -54.62 -17.43 23.20
C SER A 609 -55.29 -17.06 24.54
N GLY A 610 -54.51 -16.59 25.52
CA GLY A 610 -55.00 -16.30 26.89
C GLY A 610 -54.95 -14.85 27.37
N GLY A 611 -54.90 -13.86 26.46
CA GLY A 611 -54.77 -12.44 26.82
C GLY A 611 -55.82 -11.52 26.23
N GLU A 612 -57.12 -11.91 26.22
CA GLU A 612 -58.22 -10.96 26.08
C GLU A 612 -59.06 -10.89 27.35
N LEU A 613 -59.33 -9.66 27.78
CA LEU A 613 -60.34 -9.23 28.75
C LEU A 613 -59.97 -9.32 30.26
N LYS A 614 -59.36 -8.26 30.77
CA LYS A 614 -60.10 -7.44 31.77
C LYS A 614 -59.51 -6.02 31.86
#